data_6029224aa093164009ed4d2228fdda45
#
_entry.id   6029224aa093164009ed4d2228fdda45
#
_cell.length_a   1.000
_cell.length_b   1.000
_cell.length_c   1.000
_cell.angle_alpha   90.00
_cell.angle_beta   90.00
_cell.angle_gamma   90.00
#
_symmetry.space_group_name_H-M   'P 1'
#
loop_
_entity.id
_entity.type
_entity.pdbx_description
1 polymer ?
#
loop_
_entity_poly.entity_id
_entity_poly.type
_entity_poly.pdbx_seq_one_letter_code
_entity_poly.pdbx_strand_id
1 'polypeptide(L)'
;MIEVVGPEAEAVMTWAGLLAAFEAGHALPRAEIADLFLYRDRDVLLDRAAWIRGLGSLVKVATVFPGNVGLPTVNGVVALFDDATGVPKAFVDFHLVTKWKTAGDSLLAASKLARKGARRFLLVGAGTVARSMVQAYGAVFPGAEFTVWNRSLAGAERMAADVPGLAVATDLEAAVRAADVICTATMSTEPLIKGAWLQPGQHLDLIGAYNPRMREVDDAAMQRARLFVDARATTLHHIGELMEPLKSGAITEGHVVADFYDLASGAYARRSEDEITIAKNGGGAHLDLMTSAYVLDQWRKAQAA
;
A
#
# COMPACT_ATOMS: atom_id res chain seq x y z
N MET A 1 22.22 3.49 23.80
CA MET A 1 21.26 4.62 23.74
C MET A 1 20.25 4.26 22.64
N ILE A 2 18.94 4.47 22.86
CA ILE A 2 17.92 4.24 21.85
C ILE A 2 17.99 5.39 20.85
N GLU A 3 18.06 5.07 19.55
CA GLU A 3 18.05 6.07 18.49
C GLU A 3 16.64 6.63 18.28
N VAL A 4 16.56 7.92 17.92
CA VAL A 4 15.31 8.56 17.48
C VAL A 4 15.53 9.02 16.05
N VAL A 5 14.75 8.45 15.12
CA VAL A 5 14.84 8.71 13.68
C VAL A 5 13.61 9.50 13.26
N GLY A 6 13.82 10.77 12.95
CA GLY A 6 12.76 11.70 12.55
C GLY A 6 12.43 11.66 11.06
N PRO A 7 11.51 12.54 10.60
CA PRO A 7 11.09 12.62 9.21
C PRO A 7 12.22 13.03 8.26
N GLU A 8 13.28 13.65 8.73
CA GLU A 8 14.48 14.01 7.97
C GLU A 8 15.19 12.80 7.34
N ALA A 9 14.99 11.60 7.88
CA ALA A 9 15.51 10.36 7.32
C ALA A 9 14.95 10.09 5.90
N GLU A 10 13.87 10.72 5.51
CA GLU A 10 13.33 10.62 4.14
C GLU A 10 14.37 11.02 3.08
N ALA A 11 15.25 11.96 3.38
CA ALA A 11 16.27 12.46 2.45
C ALA A 11 17.27 11.39 1.98
N VAL A 12 17.44 10.32 2.75
CA VAL A 12 18.39 9.23 2.45
C VAL A 12 17.70 7.94 1.96
N MET A 13 16.38 7.98 1.78
CA MET A 13 15.60 6.84 1.31
C MET A 13 15.41 6.86 -0.21
N THR A 14 15.31 5.67 -0.80
CA THR A 14 14.95 5.51 -2.22
C THR A 14 13.86 4.45 -2.36
N TRP A 15 12.96 4.63 -3.32
CA TRP A 15 11.92 3.64 -3.61
C TRP A 15 12.50 2.29 -4.02
N ALA A 16 13.54 2.28 -4.86
CA ALA A 16 14.22 1.06 -5.25
C ALA A 16 14.84 0.32 -4.05
N GLY A 17 15.42 1.05 -3.09
CA GLY A 17 15.96 0.48 -1.85
C GLY A 17 14.86 -0.12 -0.97
N LEU A 18 13.70 0.53 -0.87
CA LEU A 18 12.56 -0.01 -0.12
C LEU A 18 12.02 -1.29 -0.78
N LEU A 19 11.88 -1.33 -2.11
CA LEU A 19 11.44 -2.55 -2.81
C LEU A 19 12.40 -3.71 -2.55
N ALA A 20 13.71 -3.46 -2.62
CA ALA A 20 14.73 -4.47 -2.29
C ALA A 20 14.61 -4.96 -0.83
N ALA A 21 14.32 -4.05 0.11
CA ALA A 21 14.09 -4.40 1.52
C ALA A 21 12.82 -5.26 1.69
N PHE A 22 11.75 -4.98 0.96
CA PHE A 22 10.54 -5.80 0.97
C PHE A 22 10.78 -7.20 0.38
N GLU A 23 11.47 -7.29 -0.75
CA GLU A 23 11.82 -8.58 -1.35
C GLU A 23 12.69 -9.42 -0.40
N ALA A 24 13.72 -8.80 0.19
CA ALA A 24 14.58 -9.45 1.17
C ALA A 24 13.81 -9.89 2.43
N GLY A 25 12.93 -9.03 2.94
CA GLY A 25 12.12 -9.33 4.11
C GLY A 25 11.13 -10.48 3.89
N HIS A 26 10.50 -10.57 2.70
CA HIS A 26 9.61 -11.67 2.36
C HIS A 26 10.33 -12.98 2.02
N ALA A 27 11.63 -12.95 1.78
CA ALA A 27 12.46 -14.15 1.67
C ALA A 27 12.82 -14.77 3.05
N LEU A 28 12.62 -14.02 4.13
CA LEU A 28 12.75 -14.52 5.51
C LEU A 28 11.53 -15.37 5.91
N PRO A 29 11.58 -16.06 7.06
CA PRO A 29 10.41 -16.75 7.61
C PRO A 29 9.21 -15.81 7.71
N ARG A 30 7.99 -16.35 7.51
CA ARG A 30 6.76 -15.56 7.61
C ARG A 30 6.69 -14.83 8.94
N ALA A 31 6.24 -13.59 8.89
CA ALA A 31 6.05 -12.75 10.05
C ALA A 31 4.96 -13.30 10.97
N GLU A 32 5.18 -13.25 12.27
CA GLU A 32 4.11 -13.27 13.25
C GLU A 32 3.57 -11.85 13.39
N ILE A 33 2.24 -11.70 13.29
CA ILE A 33 1.57 -10.39 13.26
C ILE A 33 0.39 -10.41 14.24
N ALA A 34 0.22 -9.31 14.96
CA ALA A 34 -0.96 -9.08 15.80
C ALA A 34 -1.37 -7.60 15.74
N ASP A 35 -2.68 -7.37 15.68
CA ASP A 35 -3.29 -6.05 15.79
C ASP A 35 -4.23 -6.03 17.01
N LEU A 36 -4.18 -4.94 17.80
CA LEU A 36 -5.07 -4.69 18.92
C LEU A 36 -5.76 -3.34 18.72
N PHE A 37 -7.08 -3.32 18.85
CA PHE A 37 -7.88 -2.11 18.75
C PHE A 37 -8.56 -1.83 20.09
N LEU A 38 -8.36 -0.62 20.62
CA LEU A 38 -9.12 -0.10 21.75
C LEU A 38 -9.93 1.11 21.28
N TYR A 39 -11.18 1.15 21.68
CA TYR A 39 -12.15 2.18 21.25
C TYR A 39 -12.62 3.03 22.42
N ARG A 40 -12.69 4.34 22.19
CA ARG A 40 -13.35 5.30 23.06
C ARG A 40 -14.23 6.20 22.19
N ASP A 41 -15.51 5.97 22.17
CA ASP A 41 -16.47 6.63 21.29
C ASP A 41 -16.05 6.52 19.80
N ARG A 42 -15.54 7.61 19.22
CA ARG A 42 -15.01 7.65 17.85
C ARG A 42 -13.49 7.59 17.80
N ASP A 43 -12.85 7.67 18.93
CA ASP A 43 -11.40 7.63 19.03
C ASP A 43 -10.91 6.17 19.05
N VAL A 44 -9.76 5.93 18.44
CA VAL A 44 -9.17 4.60 18.37
C VAL A 44 -7.71 4.67 18.79
N LEU A 45 -7.30 3.73 19.64
CA LEU A 45 -5.90 3.35 19.82
C LEU A 45 -5.69 2.01 19.09
N LEU A 46 -4.77 1.99 18.14
CA LEU A 46 -4.40 0.81 17.36
C LEU A 46 -2.94 0.47 17.68
N ASP A 47 -2.72 -0.72 18.23
CA ASP A 47 -1.39 -1.31 18.37
C ASP A 47 -1.21 -2.39 17.32
N ARG A 48 -0.10 -2.32 16.59
CA ARG A 48 0.29 -3.29 15.57
C ARG A 48 1.65 -3.86 15.92
N ALA A 49 1.77 -5.17 15.97
CA ALA A 49 3.02 -5.84 16.23
C ALA A 49 3.41 -6.76 15.08
N ALA A 50 4.71 -6.84 14.79
CA ALA A 50 5.26 -7.82 13.88
C ALA A 50 6.59 -8.34 14.40
N TRP A 51 6.85 -9.64 14.18
CA TRP A 51 8.13 -10.28 14.43
C TRP A 51 8.53 -11.11 13.21
N ILE A 52 9.70 -10.82 12.68
CA ILE A 52 10.30 -11.58 11.57
C ILE A 52 11.66 -12.09 12.04
N ARG A 53 11.80 -13.41 12.14
CA ARG A 53 13.07 -14.03 12.52
C ARG A 53 14.17 -13.65 11.52
N GLY A 54 15.27 -13.12 12.04
CA GLY A 54 16.39 -12.63 11.24
C GLY A 54 16.30 -11.15 10.87
N LEU A 55 15.19 -10.46 11.20
CA LEU A 55 15.04 -9.02 10.97
C LEU A 55 14.84 -8.26 12.30
N GLY A 56 14.03 -8.78 13.19
CA GLY A 56 13.68 -8.17 14.47
C GLY A 56 12.19 -8.12 14.71
N SER A 57 11.79 -7.32 15.68
CA SER A 57 10.39 -7.07 15.97
C SER A 57 10.07 -5.58 16.03
N LEU A 58 8.77 -5.27 15.86
CA LEU A 58 8.24 -3.92 15.84
C LEU A 58 6.95 -3.85 16.64
N VAL A 59 6.76 -2.72 17.34
CA VAL A 59 5.45 -2.28 17.79
C VAL A 59 5.19 -0.89 17.21
N LYS A 60 4.09 -0.73 16.49
CA LYS A 60 3.60 0.54 15.96
C LYS A 60 2.30 0.87 16.66
N VAL A 61 2.31 1.96 17.40
CA VAL A 61 1.13 2.51 18.07
C VAL A 61 0.58 3.66 17.23
N ALA A 62 -0.70 3.63 16.92
CA ALA A 62 -1.41 4.70 16.23
C ALA A 62 -2.62 5.14 17.03
N THR A 63 -2.83 6.45 17.12
CA THR A 63 -4.06 7.05 17.65
C THR A 63 -4.85 7.68 16.51
N VAL A 64 -6.17 7.44 16.46
CA VAL A 64 -7.07 8.04 15.48
C VAL A 64 -8.11 8.86 16.22
N PHE A 65 -8.02 10.18 16.10
CA PHE A 65 -8.87 11.16 16.77
C PHE A 65 -9.60 12.02 15.72
N PRO A 66 -10.76 11.60 15.22
CA PRO A 66 -11.48 12.30 14.15
C PRO A 66 -11.95 13.71 14.54
N GLY A 67 -12.00 14.02 15.83
CA GLY A 67 -12.38 15.32 16.35
C GLY A 67 -11.24 16.35 16.42
N ASN A 68 -10.01 16.00 16.06
CA ASN A 68 -8.89 16.93 16.10
C ASN A 68 -9.10 18.13 15.16
N VAL A 69 -8.82 19.33 15.67
CA VAL A 69 -8.84 20.58 14.93
C VAL A 69 -7.44 21.21 15.01
N GLY A 70 -6.83 21.48 13.86
CA GLY A 70 -5.47 22.03 13.81
C GLY A 70 -4.34 21.04 14.11
N LEU A 71 -4.68 19.79 14.36
CA LEU A 71 -3.75 18.66 14.55
C LEU A 71 -4.10 17.52 13.60
N PRO A 72 -3.14 16.67 13.22
CA PRO A 72 -3.45 15.47 12.44
C PRO A 72 -4.46 14.58 13.16
N THR A 73 -5.37 13.99 12.41
CA THR A 73 -6.35 13.00 12.92
C THR A 73 -5.66 11.72 13.38
N VAL A 74 -4.57 11.34 12.70
CA VAL A 74 -3.81 10.12 13.01
C VAL A 74 -2.41 10.51 13.43
N ASN A 75 -1.98 10.00 14.58
CA ASN A 75 -0.64 10.19 15.14
C ASN A 75 -0.12 8.86 15.65
N GLY A 76 1.18 8.75 15.91
CA GLY A 76 1.73 7.52 16.44
C GLY A 76 3.24 7.51 16.61
N VAL A 77 3.73 6.34 16.96
CA VAL A 77 5.15 6.04 17.13
C VAL A 77 5.44 4.62 16.68
N VAL A 78 6.65 4.39 16.18
CA VAL A 78 7.14 3.06 15.82
C VAL A 78 8.36 2.74 16.67
N ALA A 79 8.32 1.60 17.38
CA ALA A 79 9.44 1.08 18.17
C ALA A 79 10.01 -0.18 17.50
N LEU A 80 11.32 -0.21 17.26
CA LEU A 80 12.07 -1.36 16.75
C LEU A 80 12.88 -2.03 17.85
N PHE A 81 12.93 -3.37 17.79
CA PHE A 81 13.68 -4.21 18.72
C PHE A 81 14.63 -5.14 17.98
N ASP A 82 15.73 -5.45 18.61
CA ASP A 82 16.75 -6.36 18.08
C ASP A 82 16.25 -7.82 18.10
N ASP A 83 16.50 -8.57 17.03
CA ASP A 83 16.02 -9.94 16.89
C ASP A 83 16.66 -10.93 17.89
N ALA A 84 17.93 -10.75 18.19
CA ALA A 84 18.68 -11.69 19.02
C ALA A 84 18.54 -11.42 20.52
N THR A 85 18.39 -10.13 20.90
CA THR A 85 18.46 -9.71 22.30
C THR A 85 17.17 -9.10 22.83
N GLY A 86 16.22 -8.74 21.97
CA GLY A 86 15.00 -8.02 22.32
C GLY A 86 15.23 -6.58 22.82
N VAL A 87 16.45 -6.07 22.73
CA VAL A 87 16.76 -4.70 23.17
C VAL A 87 16.14 -3.68 22.23
N PRO A 88 15.49 -2.61 22.72
CA PRO A 88 15.00 -1.52 21.89
C PRO A 88 16.15 -0.88 21.09
N LYS A 89 15.99 -0.80 19.77
CA LYS A 89 16.99 -0.23 18.84
C LYS A 89 16.72 1.23 18.52
N ALA A 90 15.46 1.52 18.14
CA ALA A 90 15.09 2.84 17.67
C ALA A 90 13.60 3.14 17.88
N PHE A 91 13.28 4.44 17.97
CA PHE A 91 11.97 4.99 17.63
C PHE A 91 12.07 5.64 16.26
N VAL A 92 11.13 5.30 15.37
CA VAL A 92 11.10 5.82 14.00
C VAL A 92 9.83 6.62 13.78
N ASP A 93 9.92 7.71 13.01
CA ASP A 93 8.77 8.56 12.71
C ASP A 93 7.61 7.76 12.09
N PHE A 94 6.44 7.90 12.71
CA PHE A 94 5.24 7.18 12.34
C PHE A 94 4.73 7.54 10.93
N HIS A 95 4.76 8.83 10.59
CA HIS A 95 4.22 9.32 9.32
C HIS A 95 5.13 8.92 8.16
N LEU A 96 6.44 8.97 8.38
CA LEU A 96 7.44 8.48 7.43
C LEU A 96 7.22 7.00 7.12
N VAL A 97 7.17 6.15 8.14
CA VAL A 97 6.94 4.71 7.98
C VAL A 97 5.62 4.45 7.28
N THR A 98 4.53 5.12 7.69
CA THR A 98 3.19 4.92 7.11
C THR A 98 3.14 5.33 5.64
N LYS A 99 3.75 6.47 5.28
CA LYS A 99 3.85 6.95 3.89
C LYS A 99 4.56 5.92 3.02
N TRP A 100 5.75 5.55 3.41
CA TRP A 100 6.63 4.71 2.60
C TRP A 100 6.14 3.27 2.51
N LYS A 101 5.67 2.67 3.62
CA LYS A 101 5.17 1.30 3.58
C LYS A 101 3.91 1.18 2.72
N THR A 102 3.00 2.14 2.79
CA THR A 102 1.74 2.08 2.05
C THR A 102 1.95 2.25 0.55
N ALA A 103 2.78 3.22 0.16
CA ALA A 103 3.11 3.41 -1.25
C ALA A 103 4.05 2.32 -1.78
N GLY A 104 5.00 1.86 -0.98
CA GLY A 104 5.93 0.79 -1.33
C GLY A 104 5.26 -0.56 -1.57
N ASP A 105 4.21 -0.87 -0.81
CA ASP A 105 3.37 -2.05 -0.98
C ASP A 105 2.80 -2.13 -2.40
N SER A 106 2.04 -1.11 -2.82
CA SER A 106 1.53 -1.04 -4.20
C SER A 106 2.64 -0.94 -5.25
N LEU A 107 3.69 -0.20 -4.95
CA LEU A 107 4.81 -0.07 -5.90
C LEU A 107 5.49 -1.42 -6.16
N LEU A 108 5.67 -2.25 -5.13
CA LEU A 108 6.20 -3.61 -5.30
C LEU A 108 5.26 -4.44 -6.17
N ALA A 109 3.96 -4.41 -5.90
CA ALA A 109 2.97 -5.12 -6.69
C ALA A 109 3.00 -4.67 -8.16
N ALA A 110 2.90 -3.37 -8.42
CA ALA A 110 2.95 -2.83 -9.78
C ALA A 110 4.26 -3.16 -10.50
N SER A 111 5.40 -3.16 -9.81
CA SER A 111 6.70 -3.50 -10.41
C SER A 111 6.76 -4.94 -10.95
N LYS A 112 5.94 -5.86 -10.41
CA LYS A 112 5.84 -7.27 -10.82
C LYS A 112 4.67 -7.54 -11.76
N LEU A 113 3.59 -6.77 -11.66
CA LEU A 113 2.29 -7.08 -12.26
C LEU A 113 1.86 -6.10 -13.35
N ALA A 114 2.37 -4.87 -13.40
CA ALA A 114 2.11 -3.97 -14.51
C ALA A 114 2.80 -4.50 -15.79
N ARG A 115 2.19 -4.26 -16.95
CA ARG A 115 2.79 -4.66 -18.24
C ARG A 115 4.07 -3.84 -18.50
N LYS A 116 4.99 -4.40 -19.25
CA LYS A 116 6.19 -3.70 -19.68
C LYS A 116 5.82 -2.45 -20.48
N GLY A 117 6.44 -1.32 -20.16
CA GLY A 117 6.18 -0.06 -20.84
C GLY A 117 4.87 0.63 -20.44
N ALA A 118 4.22 0.24 -19.32
CA ALA A 118 3.10 0.96 -18.75
C ALA A 118 3.48 2.42 -18.49
N ARG A 119 2.64 3.37 -18.97
CA ARG A 119 2.89 4.81 -18.86
C ARG A 119 1.72 5.59 -18.28
N ARG A 120 0.49 5.17 -18.52
CA ARG A 120 -0.71 5.91 -18.13
C ARG A 120 -1.20 5.41 -16.79
N PHE A 121 -0.98 6.21 -15.75
CA PHE A 121 -1.34 5.91 -14.36
C PHE A 121 -2.56 6.73 -13.96
N LEU A 122 -3.65 6.04 -13.60
CA LEU A 122 -4.85 6.67 -13.04
C LEU A 122 -4.83 6.52 -11.51
N LEU A 123 -4.93 7.65 -10.82
CA LEU A 123 -5.14 7.70 -9.37
C LEU A 123 -6.63 7.97 -9.11
N VAL A 124 -7.30 7.04 -8.44
CA VAL A 124 -8.69 7.19 -8.00
C VAL A 124 -8.70 7.54 -6.52
N GLY A 125 -9.00 8.82 -6.24
CA GLY A 125 -8.83 9.46 -4.95
C GLY A 125 -7.71 10.50 -4.97
N ALA A 126 -7.88 11.59 -4.22
CA ALA A 126 -6.95 12.73 -4.18
C ALA A 126 -6.37 13.00 -2.79
N GLY A 127 -6.24 11.94 -1.98
CA GLY A 127 -5.71 12.00 -0.61
C GLY A 127 -4.19 11.91 -0.54
N THR A 128 -3.66 11.84 0.70
CA THR A 128 -2.22 11.74 0.97
C THR A 128 -1.59 10.51 0.31
N VAL A 129 -2.27 9.37 0.34
CA VAL A 129 -1.78 8.13 -0.30
C VAL A 129 -1.62 8.31 -1.80
N ALA A 130 -2.63 8.88 -2.49
CA ALA A 130 -2.55 9.12 -3.93
C ALA A 130 -1.37 10.02 -4.30
N ARG A 131 -1.08 11.06 -3.49
CA ARG A 131 0.11 11.94 -3.67
C ARG A 131 1.42 11.16 -3.53
N SER A 132 1.51 10.27 -2.55
CA SER A 132 2.68 9.41 -2.35
C SER A 132 2.88 8.45 -3.53
N MET A 133 1.79 7.96 -4.14
CA MET A 133 1.84 7.07 -5.30
C MET A 133 2.41 7.75 -6.55
N VAL A 134 2.16 9.05 -6.77
CA VAL A 134 2.81 9.79 -7.87
C VAL A 134 4.33 9.74 -7.73
N GLN A 135 4.84 9.96 -6.52
CA GLN A 135 6.28 9.91 -6.23
C GLN A 135 6.84 8.49 -6.42
N ALA A 136 6.13 7.49 -5.87
CA ALA A 136 6.55 6.10 -5.90
C ALA A 136 6.58 5.55 -7.33
N TYR A 137 5.50 5.66 -8.08
CA TYR A 137 5.44 5.19 -9.48
C TYR A 137 6.41 5.96 -10.37
N GLY A 138 6.51 7.30 -10.22
CA GLY A 138 7.43 8.12 -11.01
C GLY A 138 8.90 7.75 -10.83
N ALA A 139 9.28 7.21 -9.67
CA ALA A 139 10.63 6.75 -9.41
C ALA A 139 10.98 5.41 -10.08
N VAL A 140 9.99 4.56 -10.40
CA VAL A 140 10.21 3.20 -10.91
C VAL A 140 9.73 3.02 -12.35
N PHE A 141 8.76 3.81 -12.81
CA PHE A 141 8.21 3.74 -14.17
C PHE A 141 8.65 4.96 -15.00
N PRO A 142 9.74 4.85 -15.79
CA PRO A 142 10.22 5.96 -16.59
C PRO A 142 9.18 6.47 -17.60
N GLY A 143 8.92 7.76 -17.59
CA GLY A 143 7.94 8.38 -18.47
C GLY A 143 6.49 8.12 -18.06
N ALA A 144 6.24 7.82 -16.79
CA ALA A 144 4.88 7.70 -16.25
C ALA A 144 4.13 9.05 -16.38
N GLU A 145 2.91 8.97 -16.90
CA GLU A 145 1.97 10.07 -17.04
C GLU A 145 0.82 9.84 -16.06
N PHE A 146 0.53 10.82 -15.23
CA PHE A 146 -0.43 10.69 -14.14
C PHE A 146 -1.72 11.45 -14.41
N THR A 147 -2.84 10.79 -14.16
CA THR A 147 -4.17 11.37 -14.15
C THR A 147 -4.82 11.10 -12.80
N VAL A 148 -5.48 12.08 -12.21
CA VAL A 148 -6.26 11.90 -10.98
C VAL A 148 -7.74 12.08 -11.27
N TRP A 149 -8.52 11.16 -10.73
CA TRP A 149 -9.97 11.32 -10.61
C TRP A 149 -10.35 11.33 -9.12
N ASN A 150 -11.29 12.16 -8.74
CA ASN A 150 -11.84 12.16 -7.39
C ASN A 150 -13.32 12.49 -7.42
N ARG A 151 -14.10 11.91 -6.52
CA ARG A 151 -15.55 12.17 -6.40
C ARG A 151 -15.88 13.66 -6.33
N SER A 152 -15.08 14.44 -5.60
CA SER A 152 -15.12 15.89 -5.63
C SER A 152 -14.09 16.41 -6.65
N LEU A 153 -14.53 17.02 -7.74
CA LEU A 153 -13.65 17.60 -8.75
C LEU A 153 -12.66 18.60 -8.13
N ALA A 154 -13.12 19.46 -7.23
CA ALA A 154 -12.25 20.39 -6.50
C ALA A 154 -11.14 19.70 -5.69
N GLY A 155 -11.34 18.46 -5.26
CA GLY A 155 -10.29 17.67 -4.61
C GLY A 155 -9.19 17.24 -5.58
N ALA A 156 -9.57 16.81 -6.79
CA ALA A 156 -8.64 16.47 -7.86
C ALA A 156 -7.87 17.72 -8.35
N GLU A 157 -8.56 18.83 -8.56
CA GLU A 157 -7.96 20.10 -8.96
C GLU A 157 -6.94 20.63 -7.95
N ARG A 158 -7.24 20.56 -6.65
CA ARG A 158 -6.26 20.93 -5.60
C ARG A 158 -5.04 20.02 -5.64
N MET A 159 -5.22 18.70 -5.83
CA MET A 159 -4.08 17.80 -5.95
C MET A 159 -3.24 18.14 -7.19
N ALA A 160 -3.87 18.42 -8.32
CA ALA A 160 -3.17 18.76 -9.55
C ALA A 160 -2.44 20.10 -9.46
N ALA A 161 -2.96 21.07 -8.70
CA ALA A 161 -2.28 22.34 -8.46
C ALA A 161 -0.97 22.17 -7.66
N ASP A 162 -0.92 21.16 -6.76
CA ASP A 162 0.25 20.88 -5.93
C ASP A 162 1.25 19.90 -6.58
N VAL A 163 0.83 19.13 -7.59
CA VAL A 163 1.63 18.08 -8.24
C VAL A 163 1.84 18.43 -9.71
N PRO A 164 3.02 18.92 -10.11
CA PRO A 164 3.29 19.30 -11.49
C PRO A 164 3.07 18.15 -12.48
N GLY A 165 2.39 18.42 -13.58
CA GLY A 165 2.14 17.45 -14.66
C GLY A 165 1.00 16.45 -14.38
N LEU A 166 0.30 16.58 -13.26
CA LEU A 166 -0.86 15.74 -12.95
C LEU A 166 -2.10 16.23 -13.69
N ALA A 167 -2.66 15.41 -14.59
CA ALA A 167 -3.91 15.70 -15.29
C ALA A 167 -5.13 15.39 -14.42
N VAL A 168 -6.25 16.09 -14.65
CA VAL A 168 -7.53 15.84 -13.96
C VAL A 168 -8.52 15.18 -14.90
N ALA A 169 -9.08 14.05 -14.50
CA ALA A 169 -10.17 13.39 -15.19
C ALA A 169 -11.53 13.77 -14.56
N THR A 170 -12.52 14.05 -15.41
CA THR A 170 -13.91 14.31 -14.99
C THR A 170 -14.83 13.10 -15.23
N ASP A 171 -14.45 12.20 -16.13
CA ASP A 171 -15.15 10.95 -16.42
C ASP A 171 -14.29 9.76 -15.96
N LEU A 172 -14.78 9.05 -14.94
CA LEU A 172 -14.06 7.92 -14.34
C LEU A 172 -13.98 6.73 -15.31
N GLU A 173 -15.07 6.41 -16.04
CA GLU A 173 -15.08 5.29 -16.97
C GLU A 173 -14.07 5.51 -18.10
N ALA A 174 -14.07 6.70 -18.70
CA ALA A 174 -13.12 7.03 -19.76
C ALA A 174 -11.68 6.97 -19.27
N ALA A 175 -11.41 7.46 -18.03
CA ALA A 175 -10.09 7.43 -17.42
C ALA A 175 -9.63 5.99 -17.13
N VAL A 176 -10.51 5.13 -16.60
CA VAL A 176 -10.23 3.71 -16.36
C VAL A 176 -9.89 3.00 -17.67
N ARG A 177 -10.69 3.21 -18.73
CA ARG A 177 -10.45 2.57 -20.04
C ARG A 177 -9.12 2.99 -20.67
N ALA A 178 -8.65 4.20 -20.40
CA ALA A 178 -7.43 4.76 -20.97
C ALA A 178 -6.15 4.37 -20.20
N ALA A 179 -6.26 3.99 -18.94
CA ALA A 179 -5.11 3.73 -18.07
C ALA A 179 -4.42 2.40 -18.36
N ASP A 180 -3.11 2.33 -18.09
CA ASP A 180 -2.34 1.09 -18.02
C ASP A 180 -2.31 0.53 -16.59
N VAL A 181 -2.19 1.44 -15.61
CA VAL A 181 -2.21 1.14 -14.17
C VAL A 181 -3.26 2.01 -13.49
N ILE A 182 -4.09 1.39 -12.67
CA ILE A 182 -5.15 2.05 -11.91
C ILE A 182 -4.86 1.85 -10.42
N CYS A 183 -4.65 2.94 -9.70
CA CYS A 183 -4.44 2.90 -8.26
C CYS A 183 -5.65 3.51 -7.54
N THR A 184 -6.37 2.72 -6.76
CA THR A 184 -7.47 3.23 -5.95
C THR A 184 -7.02 3.49 -4.52
N ALA A 185 -7.22 4.71 -4.05
CA ALA A 185 -6.85 5.18 -2.72
C ALA A 185 -8.00 5.96 -2.09
N THR A 186 -9.17 5.33 -2.01
CA THR A 186 -10.42 5.95 -1.56
C THR A 186 -10.90 5.37 -0.23
N MET A 187 -11.88 6.01 0.36
CA MET A 187 -12.61 5.48 1.53
C MET A 187 -14.01 4.99 1.12
N SER A 188 -14.16 4.50 -0.12
CA SER A 188 -15.46 4.06 -0.60
C SER A 188 -15.92 2.78 0.10
N THR A 189 -17.23 2.72 0.36
CA THR A 189 -17.91 1.51 0.82
C THR A 189 -18.65 0.80 -0.30
N GLU A 190 -18.73 1.46 -1.47
CA GLU A 190 -19.37 0.95 -2.68
C GLU A 190 -18.37 0.90 -3.82
N PRO A 191 -18.42 -0.12 -4.69
CA PRO A 191 -17.53 -0.24 -5.83
C PRO A 191 -17.58 0.97 -6.77
N LEU A 192 -16.43 1.60 -6.97
CA LEU A 192 -16.25 2.72 -7.90
C LEU A 192 -15.85 2.24 -9.29
N ILE A 193 -14.97 1.25 -9.36
CA ILE A 193 -14.47 0.69 -10.63
C ILE A 193 -15.32 -0.53 -11.00
N LYS A 194 -15.85 -0.51 -12.21
CA LYS A 194 -16.63 -1.63 -12.76
C LYS A 194 -15.75 -2.51 -13.63
N GLY A 195 -15.87 -3.82 -13.45
CA GLY A 195 -15.15 -4.79 -14.26
C GLY A 195 -15.42 -4.66 -15.75
N ALA A 196 -16.62 -4.22 -16.15
CA ALA A 196 -17.00 -3.95 -17.55
C ALA A 196 -16.14 -2.84 -18.21
N TRP A 197 -15.50 -1.97 -17.44
CA TRP A 197 -14.64 -0.90 -17.95
C TRP A 197 -13.20 -1.36 -18.22
N LEU A 198 -12.77 -2.44 -17.56
CA LEU A 198 -11.40 -2.90 -17.63
C LEU A 198 -11.02 -3.38 -19.02
N GLN A 199 -9.80 -3.09 -19.42
CA GLN A 199 -9.22 -3.46 -20.71
C GLN A 199 -8.13 -4.51 -20.53
N PRO A 200 -7.86 -5.36 -21.52
CA PRO A 200 -6.73 -6.29 -21.49
C PRO A 200 -5.42 -5.57 -21.15
N GLY A 201 -4.59 -6.21 -20.35
CA GLY A 201 -3.26 -5.73 -19.98
C GLY A 201 -3.21 -4.75 -18.82
N GLN A 202 -4.34 -4.31 -18.28
CA GLN A 202 -4.36 -3.38 -17.13
C GLN A 202 -3.89 -4.04 -15.83
N HIS A 203 -3.31 -3.22 -14.97
CA HIS A 203 -3.00 -3.55 -13.59
C HIS A 203 -3.76 -2.63 -12.63
N LEU A 204 -4.31 -3.17 -11.56
CA LEU A 204 -5.00 -2.42 -10.52
C LEU A 204 -4.32 -2.64 -9.17
N ASP A 205 -3.93 -1.53 -8.52
CA ASP A 205 -3.52 -1.49 -7.12
C ASP A 205 -4.68 -0.99 -6.26
N LEU A 206 -5.23 -1.85 -5.39
CA LEU A 206 -6.35 -1.51 -4.52
C LEU A 206 -5.85 -1.25 -3.11
N ILE A 207 -5.66 0.05 -2.79
CA ILE A 207 -5.06 0.48 -1.51
C ILE A 207 -6.11 0.94 -0.51
N GLY A 208 -7.18 1.60 -0.98
CA GLY A 208 -8.04 2.41 -0.11
C GLY A 208 -8.83 1.60 0.91
N ALA A 209 -9.39 0.46 0.54
CA ALA A 209 -10.14 -0.39 1.44
C ALA A 209 -9.21 -1.05 2.48
N TYR A 210 -9.46 -0.81 3.78
CA TYR A 210 -8.67 -1.36 4.89
C TYR A 210 -9.51 -1.97 6.02
N ASN A 211 -10.84 -1.99 5.87
CA ASN A 211 -11.76 -2.57 6.85
C ASN A 211 -12.89 -3.36 6.16
N PRO A 212 -13.70 -4.15 6.91
CA PRO A 212 -14.71 -5.04 6.33
C PRO A 212 -15.83 -4.34 5.53
N ARG A 213 -16.04 -3.04 5.72
CA ARG A 213 -17.14 -2.29 5.07
C ARG A 213 -16.71 -1.56 3.80
N MET A 214 -15.42 -1.53 3.50
CA MET A 214 -14.87 -0.76 2.38
C MET A 214 -14.67 -1.64 1.16
N ARG A 215 -14.99 -1.06 -0.01
CA ARG A 215 -14.85 -1.73 -1.29
C ARG A 215 -14.66 -0.72 -2.43
N GLU A 216 -13.74 -0.99 -3.36
CA GLU A 216 -13.37 -0.09 -4.45
C GLU A 216 -13.70 -0.63 -5.85
N VAL A 217 -13.71 -1.98 -6.05
CA VAL A 217 -14.07 -2.60 -7.32
C VAL A 217 -15.23 -3.59 -7.17
N ASP A 218 -15.96 -3.86 -8.26
CA ASP A 218 -17.08 -4.80 -8.27
C ASP A 218 -16.63 -6.27 -8.45
N ASP A 219 -17.58 -7.22 -8.29
CA ASP A 219 -17.32 -8.65 -8.46
C ASP A 219 -16.83 -8.99 -9.86
N ALA A 220 -17.32 -8.29 -10.89
CA ALA A 220 -16.91 -8.52 -12.27
C ALA A 220 -15.43 -8.17 -12.49
N ALA A 221 -14.90 -7.15 -11.80
CA ALA A 221 -13.47 -6.84 -11.83
C ALA A 221 -12.66 -7.96 -11.20
N MET A 222 -13.08 -8.46 -10.03
CA MET A 222 -12.41 -9.56 -9.34
C MET A 222 -12.40 -10.85 -10.17
N GLN A 223 -13.51 -11.19 -10.84
CA GLN A 223 -13.63 -12.39 -11.68
C GLN A 223 -12.81 -12.31 -12.98
N ARG A 224 -12.63 -11.11 -13.53
CA ARG A 224 -11.89 -10.90 -14.79
C ARG A 224 -10.38 -10.85 -14.60
N ALA A 225 -9.90 -10.62 -13.40
CA ALA A 225 -8.49 -10.41 -13.11
C ALA A 225 -7.85 -11.63 -12.43
N ARG A 226 -6.54 -11.75 -12.58
CA ARG A 226 -5.73 -12.57 -11.66
C ARG A 226 -5.48 -11.76 -10.40
N LEU A 227 -5.81 -12.35 -9.25
CA LEU A 227 -5.77 -11.68 -7.96
C LEU A 227 -4.49 -11.99 -7.21
N PHE A 228 -3.90 -10.96 -6.65
CA PHE A 228 -2.71 -10.99 -5.83
C PHE A 228 -2.96 -10.17 -4.55
N VAL A 229 -2.23 -10.47 -3.50
CA VAL A 229 -2.29 -9.73 -2.23
C VAL A 229 -0.87 -9.49 -1.71
N ASP A 230 -0.71 -8.55 -0.78
CA ASP A 230 0.54 -8.41 -0.03
C ASP A 230 0.78 -9.60 0.90
N ALA A 231 -0.23 -9.98 1.68
CA ALA A 231 -0.23 -11.19 2.49
C ALA A 231 -1.65 -11.72 2.67
N ARG A 232 -1.88 -13.01 2.44
CA ARG A 232 -3.20 -13.62 2.61
C ARG A 232 -3.74 -13.45 4.02
N ALA A 233 -2.87 -13.56 5.02
CA ALA A 233 -3.25 -13.45 6.42
C ALA A 233 -3.83 -12.08 6.80
N THR A 234 -3.45 -11.00 6.12
CA THR A 234 -3.89 -9.62 6.42
C THR A 234 -5.02 -9.13 5.53
N THR A 235 -5.32 -9.82 4.42
CA THR A 235 -6.28 -9.33 3.42
C THR A 235 -7.57 -10.15 3.35
N LEU A 236 -7.49 -11.48 3.25
CA LEU A 236 -8.60 -12.34 2.80
C LEU A 236 -9.84 -12.22 3.69
N HIS A 237 -9.67 -12.19 5.01
CA HIS A 237 -10.77 -12.24 5.99
C HIS A 237 -10.90 -10.95 6.82
N HIS A 238 -10.25 -9.87 6.40
CA HIS A 238 -10.21 -8.63 7.16
C HIS A 238 -10.71 -7.40 6.39
N ILE A 239 -10.70 -7.46 5.06
CA ILE A 239 -10.99 -6.31 4.21
C ILE A 239 -12.16 -6.64 3.28
N GLY A 240 -13.18 -5.77 3.27
CA GLY A 240 -14.40 -5.94 2.47
C GLY A 240 -14.15 -6.15 0.99
N GLU A 241 -13.05 -5.62 0.46
CA GLU A 241 -12.63 -5.79 -0.92
C GLU A 241 -12.51 -7.26 -1.34
N LEU A 242 -12.08 -8.16 -0.44
CA LEU A 242 -12.03 -9.61 -0.67
C LEU A 242 -13.11 -10.38 0.09
N MET A 243 -13.49 -9.91 1.29
CA MET A 243 -14.50 -10.59 2.10
C MET A 243 -15.86 -10.67 1.41
N GLU A 244 -16.33 -9.58 0.80
CA GLU A 244 -17.64 -9.54 0.15
C GLU A 244 -17.70 -10.46 -1.08
N PRO A 245 -16.75 -10.43 -2.04
CA PRO A 245 -16.79 -11.37 -3.16
C PRO A 245 -16.52 -12.84 -2.76
N LEU A 246 -15.78 -13.11 -1.69
CA LEU A 246 -15.66 -14.45 -1.11
C LEU A 246 -17.00 -14.92 -0.53
N LYS A 247 -17.69 -14.06 0.22
CA LYS A 247 -18.99 -14.35 0.85
C LYS A 247 -20.09 -14.54 -0.17
N SER A 248 -20.11 -13.74 -1.24
CA SER A 248 -21.10 -13.87 -2.33
C SER A 248 -20.86 -15.08 -3.22
N GLY A 249 -19.66 -15.69 -3.13
CA GLY A 249 -19.25 -16.77 -4.04
C GLY A 249 -18.78 -16.27 -5.42
N ALA A 250 -18.63 -14.96 -5.60
CA ALA A 250 -18.09 -14.40 -6.84
C ALA A 250 -16.66 -14.84 -7.11
N ILE A 251 -15.88 -15.02 -6.03
CA ILE A 251 -14.54 -15.63 -6.06
C ILE A 251 -14.40 -16.67 -4.95
N THR A 252 -13.35 -17.48 -5.02
CA THR A 252 -12.90 -18.36 -3.94
C THR A 252 -11.49 -17.95 -3.51
N GLU A 253 -10.98 -18.45 -2.38
CA GLU A 253 -9.60 -18.20 -1.96
C GLU A 253 -8.57 -18.63 -3.02
N GLY A 254 -8.88 -19.67 -3.79
CA GLY A 254 -8.04 -20.14 -4.90
C GLY A 254 -7.90 -19.16 -6.05
N HIS A 255 -8.74 -18.11 -6.16
CA HIS A 255 -8.58 -17.03 -7.13
C HIS A 255 -7.39 -16.11 -6.77
N VAL A 256 -6.99 -16.06 -5.49
CA VAL A 256 -5.78 -15.35 -5.07
C VAL A 256 -4.56 -16.21 -5.38
N VAL A 257 -3.87 -15.86 -6.46
CA VAL A 257 -2.80 -16.65 -7.06
C VAL A 257 -1.57 -16.72 -6.18
N ALA A 258 -1.14 -15.56 -5.64
CA ALA A 258 0.08 -15.42 -4.86
C ALA A 258 0.02 -14.25 -3.88
N ASP A 259 0.83 -14.31 -2.83
CA ASP A 259 1.18 -13.18 -1.98
C ASP A 259 2.68 -12.86 -2.09
N PHE A 260 3.18 -11.81 -1.40
CA PHE A 260 4.58 -11.44 -1.49
C PHE A 260 5.56 -12.51 -0.99
N TYR A 261 5.13 -13.43 -0.16
CA TYR A 261 5.95 -14.58 0.23
C TYR A 261 6.18 -15.57 -0.93
N ASP A 262 5.45 -15.43 -2.02
CA ASP A 262 5.60 -16.23 -3.24
C ASP A 262 6.52 -15.53 -4.30
N LEU A 263 7.11 -14.37 -3.98
CA LEU A 263 8.01 -13.64 -4.90
C LEU A 263 9.19 -14.50 -5.34
N ALA A 264 9.86 -15.17 -4.41
CA ALA A 264 11.03 -16.01 -4.68
C ALA A 264 10.72 -17.20 -5.59
N SER A 265 9.49 -17.73 -5.58
CA SER A 265 9.05 -18.82 -6.44
C SER A 265 8.71 -18.37 -7.87
N GLY A 266 8.60 -17.05 -8.10
CA GLY A 266 8.13 -16.48 -9.36
C GLY A 266 6.62 -16.57 -9.58
N ALA A 267 5.84 -17.02 -8.58
CA ALA A 267 4.38 -17.09 -8.70
C ALA A 267 3.72 -15.71 -8.67
N TYR A 268 4.34 -14.74 -8.00
CA TYR A 268 3.89 -13.35 -7.95
C TYR A 268 4.36 -12.59 -9.20
N ALA A 269 3.78 -12.91 -10.34
CA ALA A 269 4.17 -12.35 -11.62
C ALA A 269 3.01 -12.34 -12.63
N ARG A 270 3.03 -11.37 -13.53
CA ARG A 270 2.21 -11.34 -14.74
C ARG A 270 2.63 -12.47 -15.68
N ARG A 271 1.67 -13.14 -16.33
CA ARG A 271 1.91 -14.25 -17.28
C ARG A 271 1.77 -13.87 -18.74
N SER A 272 0.95 -12.87 -19.04
CA SER A 272 0.76 -12.39 -20.43
C SER A 272 0.53 -10.89 -20.47
N GLU A 273 0.76 -10.28 -21.62
CA GLU A 273 0.53 -8.83 -21.81
C GLU A 273 -0.97 -8.47 -21.77
N ASP A 274 -1.86 -9.41 -22.05
CA ASP A 274 -3.31 -9.18 -22.10
C ASP A 274 -4.04 -9.48 -20.79
N GLU A 275 -3.41 -10.18 -19.82
CA GLU A 275 -4.10 -10.46 -18.57
C GLU A 275 -4.34 -9.18 -17.76
N ILE A 276 -5.50 -9.11 -17.11
CA ILE A 276 -5.78 -8.10 -16.11
C ILE A 276 -5.27 -8.62 -14.77
N THR A 277 -4.53 -7.80 -14.04
CA THR A 277 -4.02 -8.15 -12.72
C THR A 277 -4.55 -7.18 -11.66
N ILE A 278 -4.95 -7.70 -10.50
CA ILE A 278 -5.33 -6.91 -9.34
C ILE A 278 -4.41 -7.29 -8.18
N ALA A 279 -3.80 -6.31 -7.55
CA ALA A 279 -3.13 -6.45 -6.27
C ALA A 279 -3.95 -5.75 -5.17
N LYS A 280 -4.37 -6.49 -4.14
CA LYS A 280 -5.01 -5.92 -2.96
C LYS A 280 -4.01 -5.81 -1.82
N ASN A 281 -3.81 -4.59 -1.37
CA ASN A 281 -2.91 -4.25 -0.29
C ASN A 281 -3.65 -4.30 1.05
N GLY A 282 -3.22 -5.15 1.96
CA GLY A 282 -3.73 -5.22 3.33
C GLY A 282 -2.94 -4.35 4.29
N GLY A 283 -1.70 -4.07 3.94
CA GLY A 283 -0.82 -3.19 4.70
C GLY A 283 -0.47 -3.72 6.09
N GLY A 284 -0.14 -4.98 6.22
CA GLY A 284 0.18 -5.65 7.49
C GLY A 284 1.39 -5.06 8.22
N ALA A 285 1.48 -5.33 9.53
CA ALA A 285 2.57 -4.84 10.39
C ALA A 285 3.97 -5.34 9.97
N HIS A 286 4.06 -6.43 9.20
CA HIS A 286 5.32 -6.91 8.64
C HIS A 286 5.95 -5.89 7.67
N LEU A 287 5.13 -5.19 6.88
CA LEU A 287 5.60 -4.11 6.01
C LEU A 287 6.06 -2.89 6.82
N ASP A 288 5.38 -2.58 7.93
CA ASP A 288 5.84 -1.54 8.86
C ASP A 288 7.23 -1.89 9.42
N LEU A 289 7.46 -3.16 9.80
CA LEU A 289 8.77 -3.64 10.30
C LEU A 289 9.86 -3.55 9.22
N MET A 290 9.60 -4.06 8.01
CA MET A 290 10.57 -4.02 6.91
C MET A 290 10.92 -2.57 6.53
N THR A 291 9.91 -1.69 6.47
CA THR A 291 10.11 -0.26 6.18
C THR A 291 10.95 0.39 7.27
N SER A 292 10.62 0.16 8.54
CA SER A 292 11.32 0.79 9.66
C SER A 292 12.76 0.31 9.79
N ALA A 293 13.01 -0.97 9.52
CA ALA A 293 14.37 -1.54 9.46
C ALA A 293 15.18 -0.91 8.33
N TYR A 294 14.57 -0.71 7.14
CA TYR A 294 15.20 -0.03 6.00
C TYR A 294 15.52 1.44 6.33
N VAL A 295 14.56 2.17 6.93
CA VAL A 295 14.78 3.57 7.35
C VAL A 295 15.97 3.67 8.29
N LEU A 296 16.01 2.84 9.34
CA LEU A 296 17.09 2.85 10.32
C LEU A 296 18.45 2.50 9.70
N ASP A 297 18.49 1.53 8.80
CA ASP A 297 19.72 1.15 8.08
C ASP A 297 20.27 2.29 7.22
N GLN A 298 19.41 2.94 6.41
CA GLN A 298 19.81 4.07 5.57
C GLN A 298 20.24 5.28 6.41
N TRP A 299 19.52 5.56 7.49
CA TRP A 299 19.86 6.63 8.42
C TRP A 299 21.25 6.45 9.02
N ARG A 300 21.54 5.23 9.52
CA ARG A 300 22.87 4.91 10.10
C ARG A 300 24.00 5.01 9.08
N LYS A 301 23.77 4.54 7.86
CA LYS A 301 24.75 4.66 6.77
C LYS A 301 25.08 6.12 6.46
N ALA A 302 24.08 6.97 6.42
CA ALA A 302 24.27 8.41 6.18
C ALA A 302 24.98 9.14 7.33
N GLN A 303 24.79 8.68 8.58
CA GLN A 303 25.49 9.27 9.74
C GLN A 303 26.96 8.81 9.82
N ALA A 304 27.30 7.70 9.18
CA ALA A 304 28.66 7.14 9.16
C ALA A 304 29.50 7.60 7.95
N ALA A 305 28.89 8.26 6.95
CA ALA A 305 29.53 8.78 5.75
C ALA A 305 30.01 10.22 5.95
#